data_57dc1526c4bb9041197cf5a141215615
#
_entry.id   57dc1526c4bb9041197cf5a141215615
#
_cell.length_a   1.000
_cell.length_b   1.000
_cell.length_c   1.000
_cell.angle_alpha   90.00
_cell.angle_beta   90.00
_cell.angle_gamma   90.00
#
_symmetry.space_group_name_H-M   'P 1'
#
loop_
_entity.id
_entity.type
_entity.pdbx_description
1 polymer ?
#
loop_
_entity_poly.entity_id
_entity_poly.type
_entity_poly.pdbx_seq_one_letter_code
_entity_poly.pdbx_strand_id
1 'polypeptide(L)'
;MSTAPITDSPTSVAASELRRAPLLAAVDSLAELFESNGRQAELDRRLPQAVADAMREADLFWMKTPLELGGSELHPLHFADVMEQIAYHDISAAWATMIGNGTTGVMAGWLPEAGADDLFAGERPITAGQFTPRGVAVPADGGYRITGRWGFGSGIGHANWIVGAAFIEGTHDILFFTAPKSDATVYDVWHVAALQGTGSNDYSVDDLFVPEHRTMGAYGATSSRTGHCFRMPISIFISNEISPMAVGIAKRAIDDMVDLAKSTARSLTGVGDLIDRVPFQKAVGQA
;
A
#
# COMPACT_ATOMS: atom_id res chain seq x y z
N MET A 1 -5.34 -31.46 27.89
CA MET A 1 -5.13 -30.54 26.78
C MET A 1 -4.30 -29.37 27.30
N SER A 2 -3.00 -29.37 26.98
CA SER A 2 -2.07 -28.29 27.40
C SER A 2 -2.33 -27.06 26.52
N THR A 3 -2.84 -26.02 27.10
CA THR A 3 -2.91 -24.69 26.46
C THR A 3 -1.54 -24.05 26.61
N ALA A 4 -0.63 -24.32 25.67
CA ALA A 4 0.55 -23.48 25.53
C ALA A 4 0.11 -22.03 25.28
N PRO A 5 0.71 -21.03 25.93
CA PRO A 5 0.32 -19.66 25.74
C PRO A 5 0.59 -19.24 24.29
N ILE A 6 -0.38 -18.57 23.68
CA ILE A 6 -0.37 -18.03 22.29
C ILE A 6 0.79 -17.01 22.08
N THR A 7 1.57 -16.72 23.12
CA THR A 7 2.59 -15.67 23.15
C THR A 7 3.90 -15.99 22.43
N ASP A 8 4.18 -17.26 22.08
CA ASP A 8 5.46 -17.67 21.51
C ASP A 8 5.46 -17.86 19.97
N SER A 9 4.32 -17.63 19.31
CA SER A 9 4.31 -17.70 17.83
C SER A 9 4.98 -16.46 17.22
N PRO A 10 5.87 -16.62 16.21
CA PRO A 10 6.47 -15.49 15.49
C PRO A 10 5.42 -14.55 14.88
N THR A 11 4.19 -15.02 14.66
CA THR A 11 3.06 -14.27 14.11
C THR A 11 2.12 -13.72 15.18
N SER A 12 2.45 -13.85 16.48
CA SER A 12 1.65 -13.31 17.57
C SER A 12 1.62 -11.78 17.55
N VAL A 13 0.59 -11.18 18.20
CA VAL A 13 0.50 -9.72 18.35
C VAL A 13 1.75 -9.17 19.05
N ALA A 14 2.24 -9.84 20.11
CA ALA A 14 3.44 -9.43 20.83
C ALA A 14 4.70 -9.45 19.94
N ALA A 15 4.86 -10.49 19.12
CA ALA A 15 5.98 -10.57 18.20
C ALA A 15 5.87 -9.51 17.08
N SER A 16 4.66 -9.19 16.63
CA SER A 16 4.41 -8.12 15.67
C SER A 16 4.72 -6.74 16.27
N GLU A 17 4.45 -6.52 17.56
CA GLU A 17 4.82 -5.28 18.27
C GLU A 17 6.33 -5.00 18.20
N LEU A 18 7.16 -6.04 18.35
CA LEU A 18 8.62 -5.88 18.25
C LEU A 18 9.08 -5.48 16.84
N ARG A 19 8.33 -5.86 15.81
CA ARG A 19 8.61 -5.47 14.41
C ARG A 19 8.04 -4.10 14.05
N ARG A 20 6.99 -3.65 14.75
CA ARG A 20 6.40 -2.33 14.57
C ARG A 20 7.37 -1.21 14.96
N ALA A 21 8.00 -1.31 16.13
CA ALA A 21 8.83 -0.24 16.68
C ALA A 21 9.94 0.25 15.73
N PRO A 22 10.75 -0.62 15.08
CA PRO A 22 11.75 -0.16 14.12
C PRO A 22 11.13 0.49 12.87
N LEU A 23 9.95 0.07 12.43
CA LEU A 23 9.27 0.69 11.28
C LEU A 23 8.75 2.10 11.62
N LEU A 24 8.19 2.30 12.80
CA LEU A 24 7.83 3.64 13.28
C LEU A 24 9.05 4.55 13.37
N ALA A 25 10.15 4.07 13.95
CA ALA A 25 11.40 4.82 14.02
C ALA A 25 11.96 5.15 12.62
N ALA A 26 11.80 4.25 11.66
CA ALA A 26 12.18 4.49 10.26
C ALA A 26 11.31 5.59 9.64
N VAL A 27 9.98 5.58 9.85
CA VAL A 27 9.10 6.65 9.37
C VAL A 27 9.49 8.00 9.99
N ASP A 28 9.78 8.06 11.31
CA ASP A 28 10.26 9.27 11.96
C ASP A 28 11.55 9.79 11.31
N SER A 29 12.48 8.91 10.98
CA SER A 29 13.74 9.29 10.33
C SER A 29 13.55 9.80 8.89
N LEU A 30 12.45 9.43 8.23
CA LEU A 30 12.08 9.85 6.89
C LEU A 30 11.13 11.06 6.85
N ALA A 31 10.69 11.57 8.00
CA ALA A 31 9.71 12.65 8.09
C ALA A 31 10.09 13.88 7.26
N GLU A 32 11.31 14.39 7.42
CA GLU A 32 11.81 15.54 6.65
C GLU A 32 11.88 15.25 5.15
N LEU A 33 12.27 14.01 4.77
CA LEU A 33 12.32 13.59 3.37
C LEU A 33 10.91 13.60 2.75
N PHE A 34 9.92 13.07 3.45
CA PHE A 34 8.52 13.09 3.00
C PHE A 34 8.02 14.54 2.83
N GLU A 35 8.13 15.35 3.87
CA GLU A 35 7.60 16.72 3.89
C GLU A 35 8.28 17.63 2.85
N SER A 36 9.60 17.54 2.70
CA SER A 36 10.35 18.35 1.73
C SER A 36 10.10 17.95 0.27
N ASN A 37 9.68 16.71 0.01
CA ASN A 37 9.45 16.19 -1.34
C ASN A 37 7.97 16.15 -1.75
N GLY A 38 7.02 16.43 -0.86
CA GLY A 38 5.59 16.35 -1.17
C GLY A 38 5.19 17.23 -2.37
N ARG A 39 5.69 18.49 -2.41
CA ARG A 39 5.45 19.37 -3.54
C ARG A 39 6.04 18.85 -4.85
N GLN A 40 7.24 18.28 -4.82
CA GLN A 40 7.88 17.71 -6.01
C GLN A 40 7.13 16.46 -6.48
N ALA A 41 6.67 15.62 -5.55
CA ALA A 41 5.86 14.44 -5.89
C ALA A 41 4.58 14.81 -6.64
N GLU A 42 3.91 15.90 -6.26
CA GLU A 42 2.74 16.40 -6.98
C GLU A 42 3.09 16.93 -8.37
N LEU A 43 4.16 17.71 -8.52
CA LEU A 43 4.60 18.25 -9.81
C LEU A 43 5.01 17.13 -10.79
N ASP A 44 5.73 16.13 -10.31
CA ASP A 44 6.19 14.99 -11.11
C ASP A 44 5.09 13.94 -11.30
N ARG A 45 3.98 14.06 -10.57
CA ARG A 45 2.86 13.09 -10.56
C ARG A 45 3.33 11.67 -10.26
N ARG A 46 4.31 11.54 -9.36
CA ARG A 46 4.87 10.29 -8.83
C ARG A 46 5.75 10.59 -7.63
N LEU A 47 6.00 9.62 -6.79
CA LEU A 47 7.01 9.77 -5.76
C LEU A 47 8.39 10.00 -6.41
N PRO A 48 9.17 10.97 -5.94
CA PRO A 48 10.57 11.09 -6.30
C PRO A 48 11.33 9.79 -6.00
N GLN A 49 12.28 9.43 -6.87
CA GLN A 49 13.03 8.18 -6.74
C GLN A 49 13.70 8.04 -5.36
N ALA A 50 14.29 9.12 -4.85
CA ALA A 50 14.94 9.13 -3.54
C ALA A 50 13.98 8.78 -2.40
N VAL A 51 12.71 9.22 -2.47
CA VAL A 51 11.68 8.86 -1.50
C VAL A 51 11.33 7.38 -1.60
N ALA A 52 11.09 6.89 -2.82
CA ALA A 52 10.76 5.48 -3.04
C ALA A 52 11.90 4.54 -2.61
N ASP A 53 13.16 4.92 -2.87
CA ASP A 53 14.33 4.14 -2.47
C ASP A 53 14.50 4.12 -0.95
N ALA A 54 14.35 5.26 -0.28
CA ALA A 54 14.40 5.34 1.18
C ALA A 54 13.28 4.51 1.84
N MET A 55 12.06 4.53 1.29
CA MET A 55 10.96 3.68 1.75
C MET A 55 11.26 2.20 1.55
N ARG A 56 11.93 1.83 0.45
CA ARG A 56 12.38 0.47 0.16
C ARG A 56 13.43 0.01 1.16
N GLU A 57 14.43 0.84 1.44
CA GLU A 57 15.49 0.56 2.42
C GLU A 57 14.94 0.43 3.84
N ALA A 58 13.87 1.15 4.15
CA ALA A 58 13.15 1.09 5.42
C ALA A 58 12.12 -0.05 5.54
N ASP A 59 12.06 -0.97 4.58
CA ASP A 59 11.13 -2.11 4.53
C ASP A 59 9.63 -1.75 4.52
N LEU A 60 9.27 -0.50 4.22
CA LEU A 60 7.89 -0.01 4.31
C LEU A 60 6.95 -0.65 3.27
N PHE A 61 7.46 -1.26 2.19
CA PHE A 61 6.64 -1.94 1.18
C PHE A 61 6.34 -3.41 1.49
N TRP A 62 6.93 -4.00 2.56
CA TRP A 62 6.78 -5.42 2.88
C TRP A 62 6.24 -5.68 4.28
N MET A 63 5.51 -4.72 4.84
CA MET A 63 4.93 -4.82 6.17
C MET A 63 3.86 -5.92 6.28
N LYS A 64 3.18 -6.24 5.17
CA LYS A 64 2.16 -7.29 5.09
C LYS A 64 2.65 -8.57 4.39
N THR A 65 3.88 -8.60 3.94
CA THR A 65 4.52 -9.77 3.33
C THR A 65 4.84 -10.82 4.41
N PRO A 66 4.68 -12.14 4.13
CA PRO A 66 5.02 -13.21 5.06
C PRO A 66 6.47 -13.14 5.56
N LEU A 67 6.69 -13.55 6.79
CA LEU A 67 8.03 -13.60 7.40
C LEU A 67 9.02 -14.48 6.61
N GLU A 68 8.56 -15.63 6.13
CA GLU A 68 9.37 -16.56 5.34
C GLU A 68 9.82 -16.00 3.98
N LEU A 69 9.15 -14.96 3.49
CA LEU A 69 9.51 -14.20 2.28
C LEU A 69 10.25 -12.90 2.61
N GLY A 70 10.70 -12.73 3.84
CA GLY A 70 11.46 -11.57 4.29
C GLY A 70 10.64 -10.33 4.58
N GLY A 71 9.33 -10.45 4.75
CA GLY A 71 8.45 -9.36 5.17
C GLY A 71 8.34 -9.23 6.69
N SER A 72 7.61 -8.21 7.14
CA SER A 72 7.38 -7.99 8.57
C SER A 72 6.13 -8.69 9.11
N GLU A 73 5.23 -9.13 8.24
CA GLU A 73 3.96 -9.78 8.63
C GLU A 73 3.30 -9.11 9.83
N LEU A 74 3.12 -7.79 9.73
CA LEU A 74 2.55 -7.03 10.84
C LEU A 74 1.09 -7.42 11.10
N HIS A 75 0.75 -7.47 12.38
CA HIS A 75 -0.64 -7.52 12.78
C HIS A 75 -1.39 -6.27 12.24
N PRO A 76 -2.65 -6.37 11.80
CA PRO A 76 -3.39 -5.24 11.20
C PRO A 76 -3.38 -3.95 12.02
N LEU A 77 -3.45 -4.03 13.35
CA LEU A 77 -3.36 -2.86 14.23
C LEU A 77 -1.99 -2.18 14.14
N HIS A 78 -0.91 -2.96 14.13
CA HIS A 78 0.45 -2.42 14.04
C HIS A 78 0.77 -1.87 12.65
N PHE A 79 0.22 -2.49 11.61
CA PHE A 79 0.25 -1.93 10.26
C PHE A 79 -0.47 -0.59 10.20
N ALA A 80 -1.64 -0.49 10.86
CA ALA A 80 -2.40 0.76 10.92
C ALA A 80 -1.62 1.90 11.58
N ASP A 81 -0.89 1.63 12.66
CA ASP A 81 -0.06 2.64 13.34
C ASP A 81 1.02 3.21 12.41
N VAL A 82 1.71 2.34 11.65
CA VAL A 82 2.74 2.78 10.70
C VAL A 82 2.13 3.56 9.53
N MET A 83 0.98 3.09 9.01
CA MET A 83 0.28 3.78 7.92
C MET A 83 -0.24 5.16 8.33
N GLU A 84 -0.75 5.29 9.56
CA GLU A 84 -1.18 6.56 10.12
C GLU A 84 -0.02 7.56 10.18
N GLN A 85 1.16 7.10 10.63
CA GLN A 85 2.33 7.93 10.75
C GLN A 85 2.90 8.37 9.38
N ILE A 86 2.95 7.47 8.39
CA ILE A 86 3.36 7.85 7.02
C ILE A 86 2.38 8.89 6.47
N ALA A 87 1.07 8.68 6.64
CA ALA A 87 0.04 9.58 6.14
C ALA A 87 0.03 10.95 6.81
N TYR A 88 0.50 11.04 8.04
CA TYR A 88 0.72 12.31 8.74
C TYR A 88 1.77 13.18 8.02
N HIS A 89 2.82 12.56 7.47
CA HIS A 89 3.90 13.29 6.78
C HIS A 89 3.63 13.47 5.27
N ASP A 90 3.18 12.42 4.58
CA ASP A 90 2.86 12.47 3.15
C ASP A 90 1.80 11.44 2.76
N ILE A 91 0.66 11.92 2.29
CA ILE A 91 -0.46 11.04 1.91
C ILE A 91 -0.19 10.27 0.62
N SER A 92 0.58 10.80 -0.32
CA SER A 92 0.93 10.10 -1.56
C SER A 92 1.89 8.94 -1.27
N ALA A 93 2.86 9.14 -0.36
CA ALA A 93 3.74 8.09 0.13
C ALA A 93 2.94 7.00 0.86
N ALA A 94 2.00 7.40 1.74
CA ALA A 94 1.14 6.44 2.44
C ALA A 94 0.29 5.63 1.45
N TRP A 95 -0.30 6.27 0.43
CA TRP A 95 -1.10 5.58 -0.58
C TRP A 95 -0.26 4.58 -1.39
N ALA A 96 0.95 4.98 -1.81
CA ALA A 96 1.87 4.10 -2.52
C ALA A 96 2.29 2.90 -1.65
N THR A 97 2.55 3.15 -0.35
CA THR A 97 2.84 2.12 0.65
C THR A 97 1.66 1.15 0.80
N MET A 98 0.44 1.66 0.90
CA MET A 98 -0.77 0.87 1.00
C MET A 98 -0.92 -0.08 -0.20
N ILE A 99 -0.85 0.44 -1.41
CA ILE A 99 -0.99 -0.37 -2.62
C ILE A 99 0.13 -1.41 -2.70
N GLY A 100 1.39 -1.00 -2.49
CA GLY A 100 2.53 -1.92 -2.51
C GLY A 100 2.36 -3.07 -1.51
N ASN A 101 1.95 -2.77 -0.27
CA ASN A 101 1.70 -3.79 0.77
C ASN A 101 0.49 -4.66 0.46
N GLY A 102 -0.62 -4.06 0.03
CA GLY A 102 -1.86 -4.78 -0.26
C GLY A 102 -1.68 -5.76 -1.41
N THR A 103 -1.14 -5.28 -2.53
CA THR A 103 -0.99 -6.10 -3.73
C THR A 103 0.15 -7.12 -3.59
N THR A 104 1.32 -6.73 -3.08
CA THR A 104 2.44 -7.65 -2.84
C THR A 104 2.06 -8.69 -1.78
N GLY A 105 1.41 -8.27 -0.69
CA GLY A 105 0.96 -9.17 0.36
C GLY A 105 -0.06 -10.19 -0.11
N VAL A 106 -0.99 -9.80 -0.99
CA VAL A 106 -1.94 -10.74 -1.61
C VAL A 106 -1.20 -11.76 -2.48
N MET A 107 -0.30 -11.32 -3.36
CA MET A 107 0.46 -12.25 -4.20
C MET A 107 1.34 -13.17 -3.35
N ALA A 108 2.07 -12.64 -2.37
CA ALA A 108 2.90 -13.41 -1.45
C ALA A 108 2.11 -14.43 -0.62
N GLY A 109 0.87 -14.08 -0.27
CA GLY A 109 0.04 -14.88 0.63
C GLY A 109 -0.81 -15.95 -0.05
N TRP A 110 -1.28 -15.71 -1.26
CA TRP A 110 -2.28 -16.56 -1.91
C TRP A 110 -1.87 -17.18 -3.25
N LEU A 111 -0.77 -16.75 -3.87
CA LEU A 111 -0.21 -17.50 -5.00
C LEU A 111 0.19 -18.91 -4.55
N PRO A 112 0.20 -19.90 -5.47
CA PRO A 112 0.92 -21.15 -5.26
C PRO A 112 2.35 -20.89 -4.78
N GLU A 113 2.92 -21.79 -3.99
CA GLU A 113 4.27 -21.64 -3.44
C GLU A 113 5.32 -21.32 -4.52
N ALA A 114 5.29 -22.05 -5.62
CA ALA A 114 6.17 -21.80 -6.77
C ALA A 114 6.00 -20.41 -7.37
N GLY A 115 4.79 -19.82 -7.30
CA GLY A 115 4.54 -18.47 -7.79
C GLY A 115 5.07 -17.40 -6.84
N ALA A 116 4.93 -17.62 -5.54
CA ALA A 116 5.51 -16.74 -4.55
C ALA A 116 7.06 -16.81 -4.58
N ASP A 117 7.64 -18.00 -4.71
CA ASP A 117 9.08 -18.18 -4.83
C ASP A 117 9.63 -17.49 -6.08
N ASP A 118 8.95 -17.60 -7.21
CA ASP A 118 9.33 -16.94 -8.45
C ASP A 118 9.23 -15.40 -8.32
N LEU A 119 8.16 -14.89 -7.70
CA LEU A 119 7.99 -13.46 -7.44
C LEU A 119 9.11 -12.89 -6.56
N PHE A 120 9.61 -13.65 -5.60
CA PHE A 120 10.66 -13.22 -4.65
C PHE A 120 12.08 -13.72 -5.02
N ALA A 121 12.27 -14.39 -6.15
CA ALA A 121 13.57 -14.97 -6.54
C ALA A 121 14.67 -13.94 -6.85
N GLY A 122 14.30 -12.71 -7.18
CA GLY A 122 15.22 -11.65 -7.58
C GLY A 122 15.22 -10.46 -6.62
N GLU A 123 15.14 -9.27 -7.21
CA GLU A 123 14.89 -8.04 -6.43
C GLU A 123 13.54 -8.17 -5.72
N ARG A 124 13.50 -7.80 -4.43
CA ARG A 124 12.26 -7.87 -3.64
C ARG A 124 11.11 -7.16 -4.38
N PRO A 125 9.98 -7.82 -4.57
CA PRO A 125 8.91 -7.28 -5.38
C PRO A 125 8.19 -6.13 -4.69
N ILE A 126 7.92 -5.08 -5.43
CA ILE A 126 6.89 -4.10 -5.13
C ILE A 126 5.90 -4.20 -6.28
N THR A 127 4.70 -4.65 -6.00
CA THR A 127 3.69 -4.77 -7.04
C THR A 127 2.81 -3.53 -7.07
N ALA A 128 2.30 -3.19 -8.25
CA ALA A 128 1.30 -2.14 -8.43
C ALA A 128 0.18 -2.63 -9.33
N GLY A 129 -1.03 -2.13 -9.13
CA GLY A 129 -2.18 -2.49 -9.95
C GLY A 129 -3.45 -2.63 -9.14
N GLN A 130 -4.44 -3.30 -9.70
CA GLN A 130 -5.75 -3.47 -9.06
C GLN A 130 -6.38 -4.83 -9.38
N PHE A 131 -7.29 -5.24 -8.50
CA PHE A 131 -8.01 -6.51 -8.58
C PHE A 131 -9.41 -6.41 -9.21
N THR A 132 -9.74 -5.29 -9.86
CA THR A 132 -10.97 -5.20 -10.65
C THR A 132 -10.77 -5.91 -11.98
N PRO A 133 -11.62 -6.89 -12.37
CA PRO A 133 -11.42 -7.63 -13.60
C PRO A 133 -11.74 -6.74 -14.82
N ARG A 134 -10.71 -6.41 -15.59
CA ARG A 134 -10.78 -5.61 -16.82
C ARG A 134 -10.03 -6.26 -17.98
N GLY A 135 -9.48 -7.44 -17.77
CA GLY A 135 -8.79 -8.22 -18.78
C GLY A 135 -9.59 -9.47 -19.14
N VAL A 136 -9.11 -10.14 -20.19
CA VAL A 136 -9.51 -11.48 -20.59
C VAL A 136 -8.28 -12.37 -20.51
N ALA A 137 -8.45 -13.55 -19.91
CA ALA A 137 -7.44 -14.60 -19.80
C ALA A 137 -7.87 -15.80 -20.65
N VAL A 138 -7.20 -16.02 -21.74
CA VAL A 138 -7.44 -17.16 -22.64
C VAL A 138 -6.56 -18.32 -22.13
N PRO A 139 -7.16 -19.48 -21.78
CA PRO A 139 -6.39 -20.66 -21.39
C PRO A 139 -5.36 -21.07 -22.44
N ALA A 140 -4.14 -21.37 -22.03
CA ALA A 140 -3.05 -21.83 -22.85
C ALA A 140 -2.28 -22.95 -22.13
N ASP A 141 -1.46 -23.70 -22.85
CA ASP A 141 -0.68 -24.78 -22.24
C ASP A 141 0.27 -24.20 -21.17
N GLY A 142 0.12 -24.65 -19.93
CA GLY A 142 0.91 -24.23 -18.77
C GLY A 142 0.55 -22.86 -18.19
N GLY A 143 -0.57 -22.21 -18.61
CA GLY A 143 -0.98 -20.91 -18.08
C GLY A 143 -2.09 -20.22 -18.87
N TYR A 144 -1.98 -18.92 -19.00
CA TYR A 144 -2.97 -18.08 -19.66
C TYR A 144 -2.31 -17.05 -20.58
N ARG A 145 -2.98 -16.70 -21.69
CA ARG A 145 -2.67 -15.49 -22.44
C ARG A 145 -3.61 -14.38 -22.01
N ILE A 146 -3.05 -13.29 -21.52
CA ILE A 146 -3.83 -12.21 -20.90
C ILE A 146 -3.73 -10.95 -21.75
N THR A 147 -4.89 -10.37 -22.06
CA THR A 147 -5.00 -9.04 -22.66
C THR A 147 -5.94 -8.18 -21.83
N GLY A 148 -5.52 -6.95 -21.53
CA GLY A 148 -6.36 -6.02 -20.79
C GLY A 148 -5.67 -4.69 -20.49
N ARG A 149 -6.48 -3.73 -20.02
CA ARG A 149 -6.02 -2.45 -19.54
C ARG A 149 -6.69 -2.12 -18.20
N TRP A 150 -5.88 -1.76 -17.23
CA TRP A 150 -6.31 -1.39 -15.89
C TRP A 150 -5.91 0.04 -15.60
N GLY A 151 -6.81 0.79 -14.94
CA GLY A 151 -6.50 2.11 -14.40
C GLY A 151 -6.01 2.02 -12.96
N PHE A 152 -5.65 3.16 -12.41
CA PHE A 152 -5.27 3.29 -10.99
C PHE A 152 -4.10 2.39 -10.56
N GLY A 153 -3.09 2.24 -11.39
CA GLY A 153 -1.84 1.57 -11.04
C GLY A 153 -0.99 2.45 -10.10
N SER A 154 -1.53 2.73 -8.89
CA SER A 154 -0.84 3.57 -7.92
C SER A 154 0.52 3.00 -7.56
N GLY A 155 1.55 3.84 -7.56
CA GLY A 155 2.90 3.39 -7.27
C GLY A 155 3.61 2.68 -8.43
N ILE A 156 2.99 2.58 -9.61
CA ILE A 156 3.59 1.85 -10.76
C ILE A 156 4.94 2.45 -11.20
N GLY A 157 5.19 3.72 -10.88
CA GLY A 157 6.47 4.37 -11.16
C GLY A 157 7.66 3.70 -10.50
N HIS A 158 7.53 3.24 -9.27
CA HIS A 158 8.58 2.61 -8.47
C HIS A 158 8.37 1.10 -8.27
N ALA A 159 7.26 0.54 -8.74
CA ALA A 159 7.03 -0.91 -8.75
C ALA A 159 7.92 -1.59 -9.79
N ASN A 160 8.28 -2.86 -9.53
CA ASN A 160 8.99 -3.75 -10.46
C ASN A 160 8.08 -4.88 -10.99
N TRP A 161 6.91 -5.08 -10.38
CA TRP A 161 5.89 -6.03 -10.82
C TRP A 161 4.53 -5.34 -10.95
N ILE A 162 3.65 -5.92 -11.77
CA ILE A 162 2.23 -5.56 -11.87
C ILE A 162 1.35 -6.68 -11.35
N VAL A 163 0.16 -6.31 -10.90
CA VAL A 163 -0.94 -7.24 -10.65
C VAL A 163 -2.15 -6.82 -11.47
N GLY A 164 -3.01 -7.76 -11.79
CA GLY A 164 -4.27 -7.50 -12.47
C GLY A 164 -5.27 -8.60 -12.23
N ALA A 165 -6.51 -8.34 -12.66
CA ALA A 165 -7.57 -9.32 -12.65
C ALA A 165 -8.19 -9.46 -14.05
N ALA A 166 -8.52 -10.67 -14.45
CA ALA A 166 -9.08 -10.98 -15.74
C ALA A 166 -10.20 -12.03 -15.63
N PHE A 167 -11.18 -11.95 -16.52
CA PHE A 167 -12.15 -13.01 -16.70
C PHE A 167 -11.51 -14.14 -17.52
N ILE A 168 -11.70 -15.39 -17.08
CA ILE A 168 -11.28 -16.55 -17.85
C ILE A 168 -12.26 -16.72 -19.02
N GLU A 169 -11.73 -16.73 -20.24
CA GLU A 169 -12.55 -16.85 -21.46
C GLU A 169 -13.46 -18.08 -21.41
N GLY A 170 -14.71 -17.90 -21.80
CA GLY A 170 -15.71 -18.96 -21.81
C GLY A 170 -16.33 -19.33 -20.46
N THR A 171 -15.90 -18.62 -19.37
CA THR A 171 -16.43 -18.83 -18.02
C THR A 171 -16.87 -17.50 -17.39
N HIS A 172 -17.38 -17.56 -16.13
CA HIS A 172 -17.62 -16.39 -15.29
C HIS A 172 -16.54 -16.25 -14.19
N ASP A 173 -15.51 -17.09 -14.24
CA ASP A 173 -14.48 -17.10 -13.23
C ASP A 173 -13.50 -15.95 -13.45
N ILE A 174 -12.98 -15.45 -12.34
CA ILE A 174 -11.98 -14.38 -12.33
C ILE A 174 -10.69 -14.94 -11.75
N LEU A 175 -9.59 -14.69 -12.43
CA LEU A 175 -8.26 -14.92 -11.89
C LEU A 175 -7.56 -13.59 -11.58
N PHE A 176 -6.71 -13.61 -10.56
CA PHE A 176 -5.69 -12.61 -10.33
C PHE A 176 -4.36 -13.13 -10.87
N PHE A 177 -3.56 -12.23 -11.40
CA PHE A 177 -2.24 -12.56 -11.93
C PHE A 177 -1.20 -11.54 -11.54
N THR A 178 0.06 -11.94 -11.62
CA THR A 178 1.21 -11.04 -11.51
C THR A 178 2.19 -11.26 -12.65
N ALA A 179 2.84 -10.18 -13.09
CA ALA A 179 3.87 -10.22 -14.13
C ALA A 179 4.93 -9.13 -13.89
N PRO A 180 6.15 -9.26 -14.43
CA PRO A 180 7.12 -8.17 -14.44
C PRO A 180 6.53 -6.90 -15.06
N LYS A 181 6.79 -5.74 -14.45
CA LYS A 181 6.33 -4.47 -15.01
C LYS A 181 6.89 -4.21 -16.41
N SER A 182 8.07 -4.74 -16.73
CA SER A 182 8.67 -4.64 -18.06
C SER A 182 7.81 -5.21 -19.18
N ASP A 183 6.89 -6.11 -18.85
CA ASP A 183 6.00 -6.78 -19.81
C ASP A 183 4.70 -5.98 -20.03
N ALA A 184 4.54 -4.85 -19.30
CA ALA A 184 3.37 -3.98 -19.40
C ALA A 184 3.70 -2.66 -20.07
N THR A 185 2.72 -2.10 -20.78
CA THR A 185 2.75 -0.71 -21.24
C THR A 185 2.08 0.19 -20.20
N VAL A 186 2.79 1.21 -19.73
CA VAL A 186 2.27 2.22 -18.79
C VAL A 186 1.91 3.49 -19.54
N TYR A 187 0.72 4.06 -19.24
CA TYR A 187 0.19 5.24 -19.91
C TYR A 187 0.17 6.42 -18.93
N ASP A 188 0.80 7.53 -19.31
CA ASP A 188 0.78 8.76 -18.50
C ASP A 188 -0.57 9.47 -18.58
N VAL A 189 -1.50 9.08 -17.71
CA VAL A 189 -2.89 9.60 -17.68
C VAL A 189 -3.27 10.18 -16.31
N TRP A 190 -2.35 10.18 -15.32
CA TRP A 190 -2.68 10.60 -13.96
C TRP A 190 -2.59 12.11 -13.80
N HIS A 191 -3.62 12.84 -14.29
CA HIS A 191 -3.76 14.29 -14.20
C HIS A 191 -4.97 14.63 -13.32
N VAL A 192 -4.76 14.74 -12.03
CA VAL A 192 -5.81 14.89 -11.01
C VAL A 192 -5.57 16.11 -10.12
N ALA A 193 -6.56 16.49 -9.32
CA ALA A 193 -6.49 17.65 -8.44
C ALA A 193 -5.82 17.35 -7.08
N ALA A 194 -5.74 16.07 -6.68
CA ALA A 194 -5.17 15.64 -5.40
C ALA A 194 -4.55 14.25 -5.54
N LEU A 195 -3.66 13.86 -4.62
CA LEU A 195 -2.93 12.59 -4.68
C LEU A 195 -2.14 12.42 -5.98
N GLN A 196 -1.64 13.51 -6.55
CA GLN A 196 -0.88 13.48 -7.79
C GLN A 196 0.38 12.63 -7.66
N GLY A 197 1.07 12.72 -6.51
CA GLY A 197 2.28 11.98 -6.20
C GLY A 197 2.14 10.45 -6.17
N THR A 198 0.91 9.91 -6.19
CA THR A 198 0.69 8.47 -6.27
C THR A 198 1.03 7.87 -7.63
N GLY A 199 1.05 8.69 -8.69
CA GLY A 199 1.33 8.24 -10.06
C GLY A 199 0.42 7.10 -10.51
N SER A 200 -0.89 7.21 -10.21
CA SER A 200 -1.87 6.13 -10.43
C SER A 200 -2.22 5.95 -11.91
N ASN A 201 -1.19 5.78 -12.73
CA ASN A 201 -1.29 5.64 -14.18
C ASN A 201 -2.00 4.36 -14.60
N ASP A 202 -2.55 4.36 -15.83
CA ASP A 202 -3.05 3.14 -16.45
C ASP A 202 -1.90 2.26 -16.92
N TYR A 203 -2.16 0.97 -16.99
CA TYR A 203 -1.24 -0.01 -17.58
C TYR A 203 -2.01 -1.07 -18.35
N SER A 204 -1.38 -1.68 -19.34
CA SER A 204 -1.96 -2.75 -20.14
C SER A 204 -0.95 -3.85 -20.43
N VAL A 205 -1.47 -5.03 -20.67
CA VAL A 205 -0.75 -6.13 -21.33
C VAL A 205 -1.54 -6.58 -22.57
N ASP A 206 -0.83 -7.05 -23.57
CA ASP A 206 -1.43 -7.53 -24.82
C ASP A 206 -0.86 -8.91 -25.16
N ASP A 207 -1.74 -9.92 -25.20
CA ASP A 207 -1.40 -11.32 -25.46
C ASP A 207 -0.24 -11.86 -24.60
N LEU A 208 -0.11 -11.35 -23.36
CA LEU A 208 0.97 -11.73 -22.46
C LEU A 208 0.74 -13.16 -21.94
N PHE A 209 1.71 -14.04 -22.14
CA PHE A 209 1.69 -15.35 -21.50
C PHE A 209 2.07 -15.22 -20.03
N VAL A 210 1.14 -15.63 -19.15
CA VAL A 210 1.34 -15.71 -17.69
C VAL A 210 1.28 -17.16 -17.26
N PRO A 211 2.37 -17.73 -16.72
CA PRO A 211 2.40 -19.10 -16.22
C PRO A 211 1.34 -19.31 -15.12
N GLU A 212 0.77 -20.52 -15.04
CA GLU A 212 -0.28 -20.86 -14.08
C GLU A 212 0.13 -20.53 -12.63
N HIS A 213 1.39 -20.79 -12.24
CA HIS A 213 1.86 -20.51 -10.89
C HIS A 213 1.89 -19.01 -10.52
N ARG A 214 1.85 -18.11 -11.50
CA ARG A 214 1.71 -16.65 -11.30
C ARG A 214 0.27 -16.18 -11.29
N THR A 215 -0.67 -17.12 -11.22
CA THR A 215 -2.11 -16.84 -11.18
C THR A 215 -2.76 -17.48 -9.97
N MET A 216 -3.90 -16.95 -9.56
CA MET A 216 -4.75 -17.52 -8.51
C MET A 216 -6.20 -17.17 -8.75
N GLY A 217 -7.13 -18.00 -8.29
CA GLY A 217 -8.57 -17.69 -8.34
C GLY A 217 -8.89 -16.47 -7.45
N ALA A 218 -9.75 -15.57 -7.94
CA ALA A 218 -10.12 -14.36 -7.19
C ALA A 218 -11.01 -14.67 -5.99
N TYR A 219 -11.86 -15.67 -6.08
CA TYR A 219 -12.83 -16.03 -5.05
C TYR A 219 -12.55 -17.41 -4.47
N GLY A 220 -12.69 -17.52 -3.15
CA GLY A 220 -12.52 -18.79 -2.44
C GLY A 220 -11.06 -19.25 -2.32
N ALA A 221 -10.11 -18.48 -2.79
CA ALA A 221 -8.69 -18.77 -2.58
C ALA A 221 -8.38 -18.78 -1.08
N THR A 222 -7.76 -19.85 -0.61
CA THR A 222 -7.25 -19.99 0.76
C THR A 222 -5.74 -19.90 0.72
N SER A 223 -5.17 -19.13 1.62
CA SER A 223 -3.73 -19.04 1.74
C SER A 223 -3.15 -20.34 2.31
N SER A 224 -2.00 -20.77 1.80
CA SER A 224 -1.18 -21.81 2.41
C SER A 224 -0.35 -21.30 3.59
N ARG A 225 -0.25 -19.97 3.78
CA ARG A 225 0.52 -19.34 4.84
C ARG A 225 -0.19 -19.48 6.19
N THR A 226 0.58 -19.65 7.26
CA THR A 226 0.05 -19.93 8.60
C THR A 226 -0.16 -18.70 9.45
N GLY A 227 0.35 -17.55 9.04
CA GLY A 227 0.25 -16.28 9.76
C GLY A 227 -1.18 -15.77 9.96
N HIS A 228 -1.41 -14.96 10.99
CA HIS A 228 -2.75 -14.47 11.33
C HIS A 228 -3.39 -13.68 10.19
N CYS A 229 -2.62 -12.87 9.49
CA CYS A 229 -3.11 -12.05 8.38
C CYS A 229 -3.61 -12.90 7.21
N PHE A 230 -3.02 -14.07 6.97
CA PHE A 230 -3.34 -14.95 5.84
C PHE A 230 -4.51 -15.90 6.10
N ARG A 231 -5.06 -15.90 7.32
CA ARG A 231 -6.31 -16.60 7.66
C ARG A 231 -7.56 -15.79 7.37
N MET A 232 -7.39 -14.51 7.05
CA MET A 232 -8.49 -13.62 6.66
C MET A 232 -8.82 -13.79 5.18
N PRO A 233 -10.07 -13.57 4.75
CA PRO A 233 -10.38 -13.39 3.34
C PRO A 233 -9.56 -12.22 2.73
N ILE A 234 -9.17 -12.33 1.45
CA ILE A 234 -8.41 -11.29 0.74
C ILE A 234 -9.08 -9.92 0.87
N SER A 235 -10.41 -9.86 0.79
CA SER A 235 -11.17 -8.61 0.94
C SER A 235 -10.95 -7.93 2.29
N ILE A 236 -10.84 -8.71 3.37
CA ILE A 236 -10.55 -8.17 4.70
C ILE A 236 -9.07 -7.80 4.81
N PHE A 237 -8.18 -8.61 4.22
CA PHE A 237 -6.75 -8.32 4.20
C PHE A 237 -6.43 -6.95 3.60
N ILE A 238 -7.13 -6.53 2.54
CA ILE A 238 -6.89 -5.25 1.85
C ILE A 238 -7.79 -4.09 2.33
N SER A 239 -8.94 -4.34 2.98
CA SER A 239 -9.92 -3.28 3.25
C SER A 239 -9.61 -2.42 4.47
N ASN A 240 -8.76 -2.86 5.38
CA ASN A 240 -8.43 -2.15 6.62
C ASN A 240 -7.30 -1.12 6.47
N GLU A 241 -6.84 -0.87 5.26
CA GLU A 241 -5.65 -0.05 4.98
C GLU A 241 -5.93 1.45 4.85
N ILE A 242 -7.17 1.83 4.49
CA ILE A 242 -7.54 3.23 4.19
C ILE A 242 -7.80 4.04 5.47
N SER A 243 -8.43 3.43 6.46
CA SER A 243 -8.84 4.14 7.69
C SER A 243 -7.68 4.80 8.44
N PRO A 244 -6.53 4.15 8.67
CA PRO A 244 -5.42 4.77 9.39
C PRO A 244 -4.84 5.98 8.62
N MET A 245 -4.83 5.95 7.29
CA MET A 245 -4.38 7.09 6.51
C MET A 245 -5.29 8.31 6.70
N ALA A 246 -6.61 8.10 6.76
CA ALA A 246 -7.55 9.19 7.03
C ALA A 246 -7.32 9.82 8.42
N VAL A 247 -6.97 9.01 9.43
CA VAL A 247 -6.61 9.50 10.76
C VAL A 247 -5.30 10.30 10.71
N GLY A 248 -4.28 9.81 10.04
CA GLY A 248 -3.00 10.52 9.87
C GLY A 248 -3.16 11.91 9.24
N ILE A 249 -3.92 11.99 8.14
CA ILE A 249 -4.22 13.27 7.48
C ILE A 249 -4.99 14.20 8.41
N ALA A 250 -5.99 13.70 9.13
CA ALA A 250 -6.80 14.52 10.03
C ALA A 250 -5.94 15.09 11.15
N LYS A 251 -5.06 14.30 11.76
CA LYS A 251 -4.11 14.75 12.78
C LYS A 251 -3.20 15.86 12.23
N ARG A 252 -2.60 15.64 11.05
CA ARG A 252 -1.76 16.65 10.40
C ARG A 252 -2.51 17.96 10.14
N ALA A 253 -3.73 17.88 9.62
CA ALA A 253 -4.53 19.06 9.35
C ALA A 253 -4.85 19.86 10.61
N ILE A 254 -5.07 19.19 11.75
CA ILE A 254 -5.29 19.85 13.04
C ILE A 254 -3.99 20.52 13.50
N ASP A 255 -2.86 19.85 13.44
CA ASP A 255 -1.56 20.39 13.86
C ASP A 255 -1.16 21.59 12.99
N ASP A 256 -1.31 21.50 11.66
CA ASP A 256 -1.06 22.62 10.73
C ASP A 256 -1.95 23.82 11.05
N MET A 257 -3.22 23.61 11.39
CA MET A 257 -4.14 24.70 11.78
C MET A 257 -3.76 25.33 13.10
N VAL A 258 -3.31 24.54 14.08
CA VAL A 258 -2.81 25.05 15.37
C VAL A 258 -1.55 25.88 15.18
N ASP A 259 -0.61 25.39 14.37
CA ASP A 259 0.65 26.11 14.12
C ASP A 259 0.43 27.38 13.28
N LEU A 260 -0.48 27.33 12.31
CA LEU A 260 -0.92 28.54 11.60
C LEU A 260 -1.56 29.55 12.55
N ALA A 261 -2.37 29.13 13.50
CA ALA A 261 -3.01 30.01 14.48
C ALA A 261 -2.02 30.64 15.44
N LYS A 262 -0.92 29.93 15.80
CA LYS A 262 0.18 30.46 16.62
C LYS A 262 1.06 31.46 15.85
N SER A 263 1.31 31.19 14.56
CA SER A 263 2.23 31.98 13.72
C SER A 263 1.59 33.22 13.10
N THR A 264 0.26 33.30 13.05
CA THR A 264 -0.45 34.35 12.34
C THR A 264 -1.07 35.36 13.30
N ALA A 265 -0.33 36.44 13.57
CA ALA A 265 -0.88 37.62 14.21
C ALA A 265 -1.83 38.38 13.25
N ARG A 266 -3.06 37.88 13.08
CA ARG A 266 -4.12 38.56 12.33
C ARG A 266 -5.08 39.30 13.24
N SER A 267 -4.62 40.39 13.82
CA SER A 267 -5.53 41.35 14.48
C SER A 267 -5.72 42.60 13.61
N LEU A 268 -6.65 42.54 12.68
CA LEU A 268 -7.18 43.77 12.04
C LEU A 268 -8.03 44.61 12.99
N THR A 269 -8.38 44.09 14.18
CA THR A 269 -9.34 44.71 15.11
C THR A 269 -8.85 44.83 16.56
N GLY A 270 -7.56 44.52 16.85
CA GLY A 270 -7.03 44.54 18.23
C GLY A 270 -7.57 43.44 19.15
N VAL A 271 -8.32 42.49 18.63
CA VAL A 271 -8.80 41.29 19.36
C VAL A 271 -7.75 40.20 19.21
N GLY A 272 -7.13 39.75 20.27
CA GLY A 272 -6.02 38.79 20.40
C GLY A 272 -5.85 37.75 19.31
N ASP A 273 -4.77 36.99 19.36
CA ASP A 273 -4.39 36.00 18.34
C ASP A 273 -5.46 34.92 18.13
N LEU A 274 -5.47 34.29 16.96
CA LEU A 274 -6.47 33.27 16.61
C LEU A 274 -6.47 32.11 17.62
N ILE A 275 -5.28 31.73 18.11
CA ILE A 275 -5.12 30.66 19.09
C ILE A 275 -5.85 30.92 20.41
N ASP A 276 -6.01 32.20 20.82
CA ASP A 276 -6.65 32.60 22.08
C ASP A 276 -8.18 32.73 21.98
N ARG A 277 -8.72 32.53 20.79
CA ARG A 277 -10.18 32.68 20.59
C ARG A 277 -10.92 31.45 21.02
N VAL A 278 -11.88 31.60 21.95
CA VAL A 278 -12.71 30.49 22.46
C VAL A 278 -13.37 29.66 21.35
N PRO A 279 -13.95 30.23 20.26
CA PRO A 279 -14.50 29.42 19.17
C PRO A 279 -13.47 28.54 18.48
N PHE A 280 -12.22 29.00 18.30
CA PHE A 280 -11.14 28.23 17.72
C PHE A 280 -10.71 27.07 18.65
N GLN A 281 -10.46 27.39 19.92
CA GLN A 281 -10.09 26.38 20.94
C GLN A 281 -11.17 25.30 21.06
N LYS A 282 -12.45 25.69 21.04
CA LYS A 282 -13.56 24.74 21.07
C LYS A 282 -13.60 23.87 19.81
N ALA A 283 -13.40 24.43 18.64
CA ALA A 283 -13.38 23.65 17.39
C ALA A 283 -12.24 22.62 17.37
N VAL A 284 -11.01 23.03 17.75
CA VAL A 284 -9.85 22.12 17.84
C VAL A 284 -10.06 21.04 18.90
N GLY A 285 -10.66 21.37 20.05
CA GLY A 285 -10.94 20.40 21.11
C GLY A 285 -12.09 19.43 20.79
N GLN A 286 -12.84 19.63 19.71
CA GLN A 286 -13.92 18.77 19.24
C GLN A 286 -13.52 17.93 18.00
N ALA A 287 -12.43 18.27 17.34
CA ALA A 287 -11.87 17.55 16.18
C ALA A 287 -11.01 16.37 16.62
#